data_6a9fd478685d2e45568899332bdd8f23
#
_entry.id   6a9fd478685d2e45568899332bdd8f23
#
_cell.length_a   1.000
_cell.length_b   1.000
_cell.length_c   1.000
_cell.angle_alpha   90.00
_cell.angle_beta   90.00
_cell.angle_gamma   90.00
#
_symmetry.space_group_name_H-M   'P 1'
#
loop_
_entity.id
_entity.type
_entity.pdbx_description
1 polymer ?
#
loop_
_entity_poly.entity_id
_entity_poly.type
_entity_poly.pdbx_seq_one_letter_code
_entity_poly.pdbx_strand_id
1 'polypeptide(L)'
;LKNKLKLTINQEKSGIRKPVNFSILGFSFVPTYEKGSKNKYQLVVSEKAWKKLKERLKSITRKTTPATMDERFVKIKEVQRGWLNYFQGTSIMGKLRDIDGWLRNRLRYCIWHNWKKPERKRKNLLRLGVDPDHAYAWSRTRKGGWAIAQSPILGTTITLNRLKKRGY
;
A
#
# COMPACT_ATOMS: atom_id res chain seq x y z
N LEU A 1 0.87 31.62 27.91
CA LEU A 1 1.15 31.70 26.48
C LEU A 1 0.76 33.05 25.92
N LYS A 2 -0.44 33.56 26.21
CA LYS A 2 -0.95 34.83 25.65
C LYS A 2 -0.08 36.05 26.04
N ASN A 3 0.35 36.13 27.29
CA ASN A 3 1.11 37.30 27.78
C ASN A 3 2.62 37.27 27.47
N LYS A 4 3.25 36.05 27.45
CA LYS A 4 4.70 35.93 27.20
C LYS A 4 5.04 35.72 25.70
N LEU A 5 4.20 34.99 24.96
CA LEU A 5 4.49 34.60 23.56
C LEU A 5 3.56 35.28 22.55
N LYS A 6 2.62 36.11 23.00
CA LYS A 6 1.59 36.77 22.15
C LYS A 6 0.85 35.81 21.21
N LEU A 7 0.73 34.50 21.60
CA LEU A 7 0.06 33.49 20.83
C LEU A 7 -1.37 33.27 21.33
N THR A 8 -2.32 33.24 20.38
CA THR A 8 -3.71 32.87 20.67
C THR A 8 -3.90 31.35 20.54
N ILE A 9 -4.49 30.76 21.55
CA ILE A 9 -4.82 29.33 21.55
C ILE A 9 -6.15 29.15 20.80
N ASN A 10 -6.18 28.29 19.79
CA ASN A 10 -7.42 27.88 19.12
C ASN A 10 -8.22 26.99 20.07
N GLN A 11 -9.29 27.53 20.65
CA GLN A 11 -10.13 26.85 21.65
C GLN A 11 -10.82 25.59 21.11
N GLU A 12 -11.20 25.59 19.82
CA GLU A 12 -11.85 24.45 19.18
C GLU A 12 -10.90 23.24 19.00
N LYS A 13 -9.60 23.53 18.80
CA LYS A 13 -8.57 22.50 18.56
C LYS A 13 -7.78 22.12 19.80
N SER A 14 -7.90 22.90 20.87
CA SER A 14 -7.16 22.71 22.13
C SER A 14 -8.08 22.13 23.21
N GLY A 15 -7.60 21.12 23.92
CA GLY A 15 -8.38 20.49 24.99
C GLY A 15 -7.64 19.32 25.63
N ILE A 16 -8.06 18.97 26.83
CA ILE A 16 -7.60 17.78 27.55
C ILE A 16 -8.48 16.61 27.12
N ARG A 17 -7.90 15.56 26.56
CA ARG A 17 -8.62 14.38 26.06
C ARG A 17 -7.96 13.11 26.56
N LYS A 18 -8.74 12.02 26.66
CA LYS A 18 -8.19 10.68 26.92
C LYS A 18 -7.29 10.26 25.75
N PRO A 19 -6.15 9.58 25.97
CA PRO A 19 -5.21 9.20 24.91
C PRO A 19 -5.86 8.45 23.75
N VAL A 20 -6.79 7.54 24.01
CA VAL A 20 -7.50 6.75 22.97
C VAL A 20 -8.33 7.60 21.99
N ASN A 21 -8.72 8.81 22.38
CA ASN A 21 -9.52 9.73 21.55
C ASN A 21 -8.65 10.83 20.91
N PHE A 22 -7.33 10.64 20.96
CA PHE A 22 -6.38 11.64 20.51
C PHE A 22 -5.48 11.11 19.41
N SER A 23 -5.24 11.94 18.42
CA SER A 23 -4.24 11.65 17.39
C SER A 23 -3.39 12.89 17.12
N ILE A 24 -2.08 12.73 17.09
CA ILE A 24 -1.13 13.81 16.83
C ILE A 24 -0.08 13.35 15.82
N LEU A 25 0.20 14.19 14.83
CA LEU A 25 1.23 13.95 13.82
C LEU A 25 1.13 12.58 13.12
N GLY A 26 -0.08 12.05 12.98
CA GLY A 26 -0.30 10.74 12.37
C GLY A 26 -0.21 9.55 13.34
N PHE A 27 0.09 9.78 14.60
CA PHE A 27 0.06 8.77 15.66
C PHE A 27 -1.26 8.79 16.42
N SER A 28 -1.63 7.66 16.99
CA SER A 28 -2.77 7.47 17.91
C SER A 28 -2.33 6.56 19.04
N PHE A 29 -3.16 6.50 20.09
CA PHE A 29 -2.90 5.69 21.27
C PHE A 29 -3.97 4.62 21.40
N VAL A 30 -3.58 3.40 21.69
CA VAL A 30 -4.49 2.30 22.04
C VAL A 30 -4.11 1.72 23.39
N PRO A 31 -5.06 1.16 24.14
CA PRO A 31 -4.73 0.50 25.40
C PRO A 31 -3.74 -0.63 25.18
N THR A 32 -2.80 -0.82 26.08
CA THR A 32 -1.88 -1.95 26.06
C THR A 32 -2.54 -3.14 26.72
N TYR A 33 -2.65 -4.25 25.99
CA TYR A 33 -3.21 -5.51 26.49
C TYR A 33 -2.13 -6.50 26.95
N GLU A 34 -0.87 -6.09 26.93
CA GLU A 34 0.23 -6.95 27.33
C GLU A 34 0.25 -7.10 28.86
N LYS A 35 0.10 -8.33 29.32
CA LYS A 35 0.06 -8.67 30.74
C LYS A 35 1.41 -8.31 31.40
N GLY A 36 1.38 -7.50 32.47
CA GLY A 36 2.59 -7.04 33.16
C GLY A 36 3.24 -5.77 32.58
N SER A 37 2.71 -5.20 31.50
CA SER A 37 3.21 -3.93 30.98
C SER A 37 2.93 -2.78 31.96
N LYS A 38 3.98 -1.97 32.22
CA LYS A 38 3.85 -0.72 33.00
C LYS A 38 3.12 0.38 32.25
N ASN A 39 3.08 0.30 30.91
CA ASN A 39 2.48 1.31 30.06
C ASN A 39 0.99 0.98 29.84
N LYS A 40 0.11 1.89 30.22
CA LYS A 40 -1.34 1.77 29.98
C LYS A 40 -1.74 1.92 28.52
N TYR A 41 -0.91 2.57 27.71
CA TYR A 41 -1.17 2.87 26.31
C TYR A 41 0.07 2.61 25.45
N GLN A 42 -0.15 2.13 24.24
CA GLN A 42 0.89 1.99 23.21
C GLN A 42 0.63 2.95 22.05
N LEU A 43 1.71 3.43 21.46
CA LEU A 43 1.68 4.30 20.29
C LEU A 43 1.45 3.46 19.04
N VAL A 44 0.48 3.87 18.23
CA VAL A 44 0.15 3.24 16.96
C VAL A 44 0.00 4.28 15.86
N VAL A 45 0.08 3.86 14.62
CA VAL A 45 -0.20 4.75 13.48
C VAL A 45 -1.71 4.96 13.35
N SER A 46 -2.13 6.23 13.19
CA SER A 46 -3.53 6.58 13.03
C SER A 46 -4.12 6.06 11.73
N GLU A 47 -5.42 5.76 11.72
CA GLU A 47 -6.14 5.31 10.51
C GLU A 47 -6.03 6.34 9.37
N LYS A 48 -6.01 7.65 9.69
CA LYS A 48 -5.81 8.71 8.69
C LYS A 48 -4.44 8.61 8.00
N ALA A 49 -3.38 8.25 8.74
CA ALA A 49 -2.05 8.09 8.17
C ALA A 49 -1.97 6.86 7.26
N TRP A 50 -2.58 5.74 7.67
CA TRP A 50 -2.72 4.54 6.82
C TRP A 50 -3.51 4.83 5.54
N LYS A 51 -4.62 5.55 5.64
CA LYS A 51 -5.43 5.95 4.49
C LYS A 51 -4.62 6.81 3.52
N LYS A 52 -3.89 7.80 4.01
CA LYS A 52 -3.01 8.65 3.18
C LYS A 52 -1.94 7.84 2.46
N LEU A 53 -1.27 6.90 3.16
CA LEU A 53 -0.31 6.00 2.52
C LEU A 53 -0.97 5.22 1.38
N LYS A 54 -2.09 4.58 1.65
CA LYS A 54 -2.83 3.77 0.65
C LYS A 54 -3.29 4.61 -0.54
N GLU A 55 -3.77 5.83 -0.31
CA GLU A 55 -4.15 6.79 -1.36
C GLU A 55 -2.94 7.20 -2.22
N ARG A 56 -1.80 7.47 -1.60
CA ARG A 56 -0.57 7.81 -2.32
C ARG A 56 -0.08 6.65 -3.18
N LEU A 57 -0.01 5.45 -2.63
CA LEU A 57 0.33 4.25 -3.39
C LEU A 57 -0.68 3.95 -4.51
N LYS A 58 -1.98 4.19 -4.26
CA LYS A 58 -3.04 4.07 -5.26
C LYS A 58 -2.85 5.05 -6.42
N SER A 59 -2.46 6.29 -6.15
CA SER A 59 -2.21 7.30 -7.20
C SER A 59 -1.06 6.90 -8.12
N ILE A 60 0.05 6.38 -7.56
CA ILE A 60 1.21 5.91 -8.33
C ILE A 60 0.85 4.70 -9.20
N THR A 61 -0.04 3.83 -8.70
CA THR A 61 -0.46 2.59 -9.39
C THR A 61 -1.77 2.72 -10.15
N ARG A 62 -2.18 3.91 -10.54
CA ARG A 62 -3.31 4.10 -11.47
C ARG A 62 -2.92 3.67 -12.87
N LYS A 63 -3.83 2.97 -13.57
CA LYS A 63 -3.63 2.56 -14.97
C LYS A 63 -3.44 3.73 -15.93
N THR A 64 -4.06 4.87 -15.60
CA THR A 64 -4.06 6.10 -16.40
C THR A 64 -2.84 6.99 -16.15
N THR A 65 -2.05 6.72 -15.13
CA THR A 65 -0.84 7.51 -14.86
C THR A 65 0.21 7.22 -15.95
N PRO A 66 0.68 8.23 -16.69
CA PRO A 66 1.69 8.05 -17.73
C PRO A 66 3.06 7.85 -17.08
N ALA A 67 3.36 6.63 -16.66
CA ALA A 67 4.62 6.26 -16.04
C ALA A 67 4.98 4.81 -16.41
N THR A 68 6.25 4.57 -16.62
CA THR A 68 6.80 3.23 -16.81
C THR A 68 6.69 2.40 -15.52
N MET A 69 6.87 1.09 -15.60
CA MET A 69 6.86 0.26 -14.40
C MET A 69 8.04 0.57 -13.48
N ASP A 70 9.19 0.89 -14.06
CA ASP A 70 10.41 1.19 -13.29
C ASP A 70 10.28 2.51 -12.53
N GLU A 71 9.76 3.56 -13.15
CA GLU A 71 9.42 4.81 -12.47
C GLU A 71 8.42 4.61 -11.33
N ARG A 72 7.44 3.71 -11.52
CA ARG A 72 6.48 3.37 -10.46
C ARG A 72 7.17 2.69 -9.28
N PHE A 73 8.08 1.76 -9.53
CA PHE A 73 8.83 1.09 -8.47
C PHE A 73 9.70 2.07 -7.69
N VAL A 74 10.40 2.99 -8.35
CA VAL A 74 11.18 4.03 -7.70
C VAL A 74 10.29 4.88 -6.79
N LYS A 75 9.18 5.42 -7.31
CA LYS A 75 8.24 6.25 -6.54
C LYS A 75 7.61 5.50 -5.36
N ILE A 76 7.29 4.21 -5.53
CA ILE A 76 6.76 3.37 -4.45
C ILE A 76 7.80 3.23 -3.34
N LYS A 77 9.05 2.93 -3.68
CA LYS A 77 10.15 2.80 -2.70
C LYS A 77 10.38 4.10 -1.92
N GLU A 78 10.38 5.23 -2.60
CA GLU A 78 10.52 6.55 -1.96
C GLU A 78 9.42 6.79 -0.93
N VAL A 79 8.16 6.57 -1.33
CA VAL A 79 7.00 6.75 -0.45
C VAL A 79 7.06 5.78 0.74
N GLN A 80 7.36 4.50 0.48
CA GLN A 80 7.44 3.49 1.54
C GLN A 80 8.59 3.79 2.51
N ARG A 81 9.78 4.12 2.01
CA ARG A 81 10.95 4.45 2.84
C ARG A 81 10.68 5.66 3.73
N GLY A 82 10.17 6.76 3.17
CA GLY A 82 9.85 7.95 3.94
C GLY A 82 8.80 7.68 5.01
N TRP A 83 7.77 6.90 4.67
CA TRP A 83 6.71 6.54 5.61
C TRP A 83 7.21 5.60 6.72
N LEU A 84 8.00 4.58 6.38
CA LEU A 84 8.56 3.64 7.35
C LEU A 84 9.52 4.33 8.31
N ASN A 85 10.38 5.20 7.81
CA ASN A 85 11.31 5.96 8.65
C ASN A 85 10.57 6.87 9.64
N TYR A 86 9.44 7.45 9.23
CA TYR A 86 8.65 8.31 10.10
C TYR A 86 7.91 7.54 11.20
N PHE A 87 7.40 6.35 10.88
CA PHE A 87 6.61 5.52 11.80
C PHE A 87 7.38 4.34 12.41
N GLN A 88 8.71 4.30 12.26
CA GLN A 88 9.54 3.31 12.94
C GLN A 88 9.29 3.39 14.46
N GLY A 89 9.30 2.32 15.16
CA GLY A 89 9.02 2.30 16.60
C GLY A 89 7.54 2.14 16.97
N THR A 90 6.65 2.01 15.97
CA THR A 90 5.26 1.60 16.21
C THR A 90 5.01 0.18 15.71
N SER A 91 3.99 -0.48 16.25
CA SER A 91 3.59 -1.83 15.81
C SER A 91 2.82 -1.74 14.48
N ILE A 92 3.54 -1.85 13.36
CA ILE A 92 3.00 -1.64 12.01
C ILE A 92 2.99 -2.89 11.12
N MET A 93 3.67 -3.97 11.52
CA MET A 93 3.95 -5.13 10.66
C MET A 93 2.71 -5.83 10.08
N GLY A 94 1.65 -5.97 10.88
CA GLY A 94 0.41 -6.61 10.43
C GLY A 94 -0.23 -5.85 9.26
N LYS A 95 -0.54 -4.58 9.46
CA LYS A 95 -1.13 -3.71 8.43
C LYS A 95 -0.21 -3.48 7.22
N LEU A 96 1.10 -3.45 7.40
CA LEU A 96 2.05 -3.37 6.28
C LEU A 96 1.96 -4.59 5.38
N ARG A 97 1.82 -5.79 5.96
CA ARG A 97 1.66 -7.03 5.19
C ARG A 97 0.39 -6.99 4.32
N ASP A 98 -0.71 -6.47 4.85
CA ASP A 98 -1.97 -6.33 4.11
C ASP A 98 -1.83 -5.30 2.97
N ILE A 99 -1.19 -4.16 3.25
CA ILE A 99 -0.92 -3.13 2.23
C ILE A 99 0.01 -3.67 1.15
N ASP A 100 1.05 -4.42 1.51
CA ASP A 100 1.97 -5.04 0.56
C ASP A 100 1.25 -6.06 -0.34
N GLY A 101 0.40 -6.92 0.22
CA GLY A 101 -0.44 -7.83 -0.55
C GLY A 101 -1.35 -7.10 -1.54
N TRP A 102 -2.04 -6.05 -1.07
CA TRP A 102 -2.86 -5.19 -1.91
C TRP A 102 -2.03 -4.48 -3.00
N LEU A 103 -0.86 -3.95 -2.66
CA LEU A 103 0.01 -3.24 -3.60
C LEU A 103 0.53 -4.17 -4.71
N ARG A 104 0.89 -5.40 -4.39
CA ARG A 104 1.24 -6.44 -5.38
C ARG A 104 0.11 -6.67 -6.39
N ASN A 105 -1.13 -6.74 -5.93
CA ASN A 105 -2.28 -6.85 -6.83
C ASN A 105 -2.46 -5.60 -7.70
N ARG A 106 -2.21 -4.41 -7.16
CA ARG A 106 -2.19 -3.17 -7.94
C ARG A 106 -1.15 -3.18 -9.05
N LEU A 107 0.06 -3.66 -8.75
CA LEU A 107 1.14 -3.78 -9.74
C LEU A 107 0.81 -4.82 -10.82
N ARG A 108 0.28 -5.98 -10.43
CA ARG A 108 -0.23 -6.98 -11.37
C ARG A 108 -1.29 -6.40 -12.29
N TYR A 109 -2.20 -5.61 -11.74
CA TYR A 109 -3.22 -4.92 -12.52
C TYR A 109 -2.62 -3.95 -13.55
N CYS A 110 -1.62 -3.15 -13.17
CA CYS A 110 -0.93 -2.26 -14.10
C CYS A 110 -0.24 -3.04 -15.23
N ILE A 111 0.47 -4.12 -14.90
CA ILE A 111 1.15 -4.98 -15.88
C ILE A 111 0.14 -5.60 -16.83
N TRP A 112 -0.93 -6.17 -16.31
CA TRP A 112 -2.01 -6.77 -17.12
C TRP A 112 -2.67 -5.75 -18.05
N HIS A 113 -2.93 -4.56 -17.56
CA HIS A 113 -3.51 -3.49 -18.35
C HIS A 113 -2.58 -3.03 -19.48
N ASN A 114 -1.27 -2.96 -19.23
CA ASN A 114 -0.28 -2.57 -20.23
C ASN A 114 -0.17 -3.57 -21.40
N TRP A 115 -0.58 -4.82 -21.19
CA TRP A 115 -0.59 -5.82 -22.27
C TRP A 115 -1.73 -5.62 -23.27
N LYS A 116 -2.67 -4.75 -23.01
CA LYS A 116 -3.80 -4.30 -23.85
C LYS A 116 -4.52 -5.43 -24.61
N LYS A 117 -3.95 -5.91 -25.73
CA LYS A 117 -4.54 -6.89 -26.65
C LYS A 117 -4.40 -8.33 -26.14
N PRO A 118 -5.39 -9.24 -26.40
CA PRO A 118 -5.31 -10.64 -26.00
C PRO A 118 -4.05 -11.35 -26.49
N GLU A 119 -3.62 -11.09 -27.73
CA GLU A 119 -2.43 -11.71 -28.30
C GLU A 119 -1.15 -11.30 -27.53
N ARG A 120 -1.04 -10.04 -27.13
CA ARG A 120 0.08 -9.58 -26.30
C ARG A 120 0.03 -10.19 -24.89
N LYS A 121 -1.16 -10.38 -24.32
CA LYS A 121 -1.34 -11.08 -23.04
C LYS A 121 -0.88 -12.51 -23.15
N ARG A 122 -1.33 -13.25 -24.19
CA ARG A 122 -0.92 -14.62 -24.48
C ARG A 122 0.61 -14.72 -24.60
N LYS A 123 1.23 -13.91 -25.45
CA LYS A 123 2.69 -13.89 -25.62
C LYS A 123 3.43 -13.66 -24.31
N ASN A 124 2.97 -12.74 -23.48
CA ASN A 124 3.60 -12.47 -22.19
C ASN A 124 3.38 -13.61 -21.17
N LEU A 125 2.21 -14.25 -21.17
CA LEU A 125 1.95 -15.43 -20.32
C LEU A 125 2.88 -16.58 -20.70
N LEU A 126 3.03 -16.87 -21.99
CA LEU A 126 3.98 -17.90 -22.49
C LEU A 126 5.42 -17.58 -22.04
N ARG A 127 5.86 -16.32 -22.19
CA ARG A 127 7.19 -15.87 -21.70
C ARG A 127 7.37 -16.02 -20.19
N LEU A 128 6.28 -16.03 -19.45
CA LEU A 128 6.27 -16.24 -18.00
C LEU A 128 6.16 -17.75 -17.64
N GLY A 129 6.18 -18.65 -18.62
CA GLY A 129 6.18 -20.09 -18.41
C GLY A 129 4.80 -20.71 -18.19
N VAL A 130 3.73 -20.02 -18.62
CA VAL A 130 2.37 -20.57 -18.65
C VAL A 130 2.26 -21.47 -19.89
N ASP A 131 1.65 -22.62 -19.74
CA ASP A 131 1.41 -23.53 -20.86
C ASP A 131 0.50 -22.88 -21.94
N PRO A 132 0.56 -23.37 -23.20
CA PRO A 132 -0.14 -22.75 -24.32
C PRO A 132 -1.66 -22.65 -24.17
N ASP A 133 -2.30 -23.69 -23.59
CA ASP A 133 -3.75 -23.79 -23.47
C ASP A 133 -4.27 -22.81 -22.41
N HIS A 134 -3.64 -22.78 -21.25
CA HIS A 134 -3.94 -21.80 -20.22
C HIS A 134 -3.60 -20.36 -20.68
N ALA A 135 -2.49 -20.15 -21.36
CA ALA A 135 -2.14 -18.82 -21.90
C ALA A 135 -3.18 -18.32 -22.92
N TYR A 136 -3.72 -19.23 -23.75
CA TYR A 136 -4.81 -18.90 -24.66
C TYR A 136 -6.10 -18.54 -23.92
N ALA A 137 -6.56 -19.42 -23.02
CA ALA A 137 -7.79 -19.22 -22.24
C ALA A 137 -7.74 -17.97 -21.36
N TRP A 138 -6.64 -17.78 -20.62
CA TRP A 138 -6.49 -16.66 -19.71
C TRP A 138 -6.37 -15.32 -20.42
N SER A 139 -5.72 -15.27 -21.57
CA SER A 139 -5.58 -14.03 -22.34
C SER A 139 -6.92 -13.46 -22.85
N ARG A 140 -7.91 -14.35 -23.07
CA ARG A 140 -9.25 -14.02 -23.58
C ARG A 140 -10.32 -13.95 -22.50
N THR A 141 -9.93 -14.02 -21.23
CA THR A 141 -10.87 -13.92 -20.11
C THR A 141 -11.72 -12.64 -20.20
N ARG A 142 -13.03 -12.79 -19.93
CA ARG A 142 -13.98 -11.67 -19.84
C ARG A 142 -14.02 -11.00 -18.46
N LYS A 143 -13.31 -11.57 -17.47
CA LYS A 143 -13.22 -10.99 -16.13
C LYS A 143 -12.50 -9.65 -16.17
N GLY A 144 -12.98 -8.69 -15.40
CA GLY A 144 -12.34 -7.37 -15.28
C GLY A 144 -10.90 -7.47 -14.79
N GLY A 145 -10.02 -6.60 -15.29
CA GLY A 145 -8.57 -6.65 -15.01
C GLY A 145 -8.20 -6.65 -13.53
N TRP A 146 -9.00 -6.02 -12.67
CA TRP A 146 -8.79 -6.05 -11.22
C TRP A 146 -9.08 -7.44 -10.62
N ALA A 147 -10.15 -8.10 -11.06
CA ALA A 147 -10.46 -9.46 -10.63
C ALA A 147 -9.35 -10.45 -11.06
N ILE A 148 -8.81 -10.29 -12.25
CA ILE A 148 -7.68 -11.08 -12.73
C ILE A 148 -6.41 -10.82 -11.91
N ALA A 149 -6.15 -9.58 -11.53
CA ALA A 149 -4.98 -9.22 -10.72
C ALA A 149 -5.00 -9.88 -9.32
N GLN A 150 -6.18 -10.14 -8.79
CA GLN A 150 -6.39 -10.83 -7.51
C GLN A 150 -6.51 -12.35 -7.63
N SER A 151 -6.65 -12.85 -8.85
CA SER A 151 -6.81 -14.28 -9.11
C SER A 151 -5.47 -15.03 -9.08
N PRO A 152 -5.51 -16.36 -8.93
CA PRO A 152 -4.33 -17.21 -9.08
C PRO A 152 -3.60 -17.01 -10.42
N ILE A 153 -4.32 -16.65 -11.49
CA ILE A 153 -3.76 -16.41 -12.84
C ILE A 153 -2.54 -15.49 -12.78
N LEU A 154 -2.68 -14.29 -12.20
CA LEU A 154 -1.55 -13.38 -12.07
C LEU A 154 -0.77 -13.59 -10.76
N GLY A 155 -1.37 -14.26 -9.77
CA GLY A 155 -0.70 -14.62 -8.52
C GLY A 155 0.49 -15.55 -8.75
N THR A 156 0.30 -16.59 -9.56
CA THR A 156 1.30 -17.60 -9.89
C THR A 156 2.26 -17.15 -10.99
N THR A 157 1.78 -16.35 -11.95
CA THR A 157 2.61 -15.91 -13.08
C THR A 157 3.47 -14.70 -12.76
N ILE A 158 2.93 -13.70 -12.05
CA ILE A 158 3.69 -12.51 -11.62
C ILE A 158 3.92 -12.62 -10.10
N THR A 159 4.84 -13.51 -9.74
CA THR A 159 5.21 -13.78 -8.35
C THR A 159 5.93 -12.61 -7.70
N LEU A 160 6.03 -12.61 -6.36
CA LEU A 160 6.82 -11.63 -5.62
C LEU A 160 8.28 -11.61 -6.10
N ASN A 161 8.89 -12.77 -6.35
CA ASN A 161 10.27 -12.85 -6.83
C ASN A 161 10.45 -12.15 -8.19
N ARG A 162 9.49 -12.28 -9.08
CA ARG A 162 9.51 -11.57 -10.38
C ARG A 162 9.34 -10.07 -10.22
N LEU A 163 8.51 -9.62 -9.28
CA LEU A 163 8.37 -8.20 -8.96
C LEU A 163 9.66 -7.64 -8.35
N LYS A 164 10.29 -8.37 -7.42
CA LYS A 164 11.59 -7.99 -6.82
C LYS A 164 12.71 -7.87 -7.86
N LYS A 165 12.79 -8.81 -8.80
CA LYS A 165 13.76 -8.74 -9.91
C LYS A 165 13.57 -7.50 -10.81
N ARG A 166 12.37 -6.91 -10.82
CA ARG A 166 12.06 -5.67 -11.54
C ARG A 166 12.18 -4.40 -10.69
N GLY A 167 12.60 -4.54 -9.44
CA GLY A 167 12.84 -3.40 -8.57
C GLY A 167 11.74 -3.11 -7.53
N TYR A 168 10.80 -4.03 -7.29
CA TYR A 168 9.83 -3.94 -6.19
C TYR A 168 10.48 -4.14 -4.82
#